data_cfbbd078bcb493d5fde35724d26259a9
#
_entry.id   cfbbd078bcb493d5fde35724d26259a9
#
_cell.length_a   1.000
_cell.length_b   1.000
_cell.length_c   1.000
_cell.angle_alpha   90.00
_cell.angle_beta   90.00
_cell.angle_gamma   90.00
#
_symmetry.space_group_name_H-M   'P 1'
#
loop_
_entity.id
_entity.type
_entity.pdbx_description
1 polymer ?
#
loop_
_entity_poly.entity_id
_entity_poly.type
_entity_poly.pdbx_seq_one_letter_code
_entity_poly.pdbx_strand_id
1 'polypeptide(L)'
;MVTSRTWFTAKQKVELWERWKNGHARGVLKKELTAQLRTRRQMRHAKGVKAKNGQGHILDMVSIRERPAEAEDRAVPGHWEGDLLTGASDTHIVTLVERHSRFTMLVKLPRKDTTTVVAALAKHIRKLPEQLRRSLTWDQGKEMSGHKRFTVTTNVQVYFCDPRSPWQRGSNENTNGLLRQYFPRGTDLSRFSQAYLNVIALRLNQRPRKTLAFETPANRLQLVLH
;
A
#
# COMPACT_ATOMS: atom_id res chain seq x y z
N MET A 1 -16.01 -18.96 9.47
CA MET A 1 -15.60 -18.89 10.89
C MET A 1 -14.73 -17.67 11.07
N VAL A 2 -15.18 -16.69 11.84
CA VAL A 2 -14.42 -15.48 12.17
C VAL A 2 -13.54 -15.86 13.35
N THR A 3 -12.22 -16.02 13.13
CA THR A 3 -11.28 -16.21 14.23
C THR A 3 -11.21 -14.90 15.03
N SER A 4 -11.78 -14.92 16.23
CA SER A 4 -11.67 -13.82 17.18
C SER A 4 -10.19 -13.57 17.49
N ARG A 5 -9.75 -12.31 17.39
CA ARG A 5 -8.42 -11.89 17.85
C ARG A 5 -8.38 -12.04 19.37
N THR A 6 -7.64 -13.03 19.88
CA THR A 6 -7.27 -13.08 21.29
C THR A 6 -6.24 -11.99 21.57
N TRP A 7 -6.64 -10.91 22.23
CA TRP A 7 -5.73 -9.90 22.76
C TRP A 7 -5.18 -10.40 24.08
N PHE A 8 -3.87 -10.28 24.27
CA PHE A 8 -3.27 -10.56 25.57
C PHE A 8 -3.86 -9.65 26.64
N THR A 9 -4.27 -10.24 27.77
CA THR A 9 -4.65 -9.49 28.95
C THR A 9 -3.44 -8.70 29.48
N ALA A 10 -3.66 -7.68 30.31
CA ALA A 10 -2.58 -6.91 30.93
C ALA A 10 -1.59 -7.83 31.68
N LYS A 11 -2.10 -8.85 32.41
CA LYS A 11 -1.31 -9.86 33.13
C LYS A 11 -0.43 -10.68 32.17
N GLN A 12 -0.98 -11.13 31.03
CA GLN A 12 -0.22 -11.89 30.04
C GLN A 12 0.88 -11.04 29.37
N LYS A 13 0.63 -9.74 29.18
CA LYS A 13 1.65 -8.80 28.62
C LYS A 13 2.82 -8.63 29.58
N VAL A 14 2.55 -8.49 30.89
CA VAL A 14 3.59 -8.38 31.92
C VAL A 14 4.40 -9.68 32.01
N GLU A 15 3.74 -10.84 32.05
CA GLU A 15 4.41 -12.13 32.06
C GLU A 15 5.31 -12.36 30.84
N LEU A 16 4.83 -12.05 29.66
CA LEU A 16 5.63 -12.11 28.41
C LEU A 16 6.84 -11.19 28.45
N TRP A 17 6.68 -9.99 29.03
CA TRP A 17 7.75 -9.02 29.19
C TRP A 17 8.83 -9.49 30.16
N GLU A 18 8.43 -10.06 31.32
CA GLU A 18 9.35 -10.62 32.29
C GLU A 18 10.11 -11.85 31.74
N ARG A 19 9.43 -12.74 31.04
CA ARG A 19 10.08 -13.87 30.35
C ARG A 19 11.08 -13.39 29.30
N TRP A 20 10.79 -12.30 28.62
CA TRP A 20 11.70 -11.69 27.63
C TRP A 20 12.94 -11.10 28.29
N LYS A 21 12.80 -10.36 29.40
CA LYS A 21 13.90 -9.80 30.17
C LYS A 21 14.84 -10.90 30.71
N ASN A 22 14.27 -11.99 31.17
CA ASN A 22 15.00 -13.09 31.78
C ASN A 22 15.64 -14.04 30.75
N GLY A 23 15.61 -13.71 29.46
CA GLY A 23 16.26 -14.50 28.41
C GLY A 23 15.64 -15.88 28.13
N HIS A 24 14.48 -16.19 28.75
CA HIS A 24 13.81 -17.46 28.55
C HIS A 24 13.17 -17.55 27.16
N ALA A 25 13.60 -18.56 26.43
CA ALA A 25 12.95 -19.04 25.19
C ALA A 25 12.74 -18.05 24.06
N ARG A 26 13.81 -17.48 23.54
CA ARG A 26 13.78 -16.65 22.30
C ARG A 26 13.01 -17.30 21.13
N GLY A 27 12.92 -18.62 21.07
CA GLY A 27 12.24 -19.36 20.01
C GLY A 27 10.72 -19.43 20.17
N VAL A 28 10.21 -19.73 21.35
CA VAL A 28 8.77 -19.92 21.63
C VAL A 28 8.05 -18.58 21.70
N LEU A 29 8.58 -17.62 22.46
CA LEU A 29 8.10 -16.24 22.53
C LEU A 29 8.05 -15.59 21.16
N LYS A 30 9.02 -15.91 20.28
CA LYS A 30 9.07 -15.39 18.93
C LYS A 30 7.91 -15.86 18.06
N LYS A 31 7.48 -17.12 18.17
CA LYS A 31 6.32 -17.65 17.42
C LYS A 31 5.01 -17.04 17.91
N GLU A 32 4.79 -16.99 19.19
CA GLU A 32 3.56 -16.47 19.81
C GLU A 32 3.39 -14.96 19.55
N LEU A 33 4.46 -14.18 19.77
CA LEU A 33 4.44 -12.74 19.51
C LEU A 33 4.35 -12.42 18.03
N THR A 34 4.96 -13.22 17.15
CA THR A 34 4.89 -13.01 15.70
C THR A 34 3.46 -13.12 15.19
N ALA A 35 2.65 -14.03 15.76
CA ALA A 35 1.24 -14.17 15.39
C ALA A 35 0.41 -12.90 15.69
N GLN A 36 0.83 -12.11 16.70
CA GLN A 36 0.19 -10.86 17.10
C GLN A 36 0.73 -9.62 16.35
N LEU A 37 1.89 -9.75 15.71
CA LEU A 37 2.47 -8.64 14.95
C LEU A 37 1.66 -8.38 13.68
N ARG A 38 1.47 -7.10 13.36
CA ARG A 38 0.82 -6.64 12.14
C ARG A 38 1.42 -7.26 10.87
N THR A 39 2.73 -7.44 10.83
CA THR A 39 3.46 -7.98 9.67
C THR A 39 3.63 -9.50 9.71
N ARG A 40 3.38 -10.16 10.85
CA ARG A 40 3.60 -11.60 11.08
C ARG A 40 4.98 -12.09 10.63
N ARG A 41 6.01 -11.23 10.64
CA ARG A 41 7.38 -11.59 10.25
C ARG A 41 8.13 -12.20 11.42
N GLN A 42 8.70 -13.38 11.23
CA GLN A 42 9.55 -14.06 12.23
C GLN A 42 10.94 -13.46 12.35
N MET A 43 11.48 -12.83 11.32
CA MET A 43 12.81 -12.19 11.33
C MET A 43 12.82 -10.89 10.53
N ARG A 44 13.55 -9.89 11.04
CA ARG A 44 14.05 -8.77 10.22
C ARG A 44 15.28 -9.26 9.47
N HIS A 45 15.25 -9.28 8.15
CA HIS A 45 16.48 -9.46 7.38
C HIS A 45 17.36 -8.22 7.55
N ALA A 46 18.66 -8.44 7.75
CA ALA A 46 19.63 -7.34 7.83
C ALA A 46 19.57 -6.49 6.54
N LYS A 47 19.68 -5.16 6.70
CA LYS A 47 19.91 -4.25 5.56
C LYS A 47 21.25 -4.62 4.92
N GLY A 48 21.26 -5.18 3.72
CA GLY A 48 22.54 -5.44 3.05
C GLY A 48 22.57 -6.58 2.03
N VAL A 49 21.48 -7.32 1.84
CA VAL A 49 21.46 -8.30 0.73
C VAL A 49 21.42 -7.52 -0.58
N LYS A 50 22.55 -7.58 -1.33
CA LYS A 50 22.70 -6.95 -2.66
C LYS A 50 21.53 -7.38 -3.54
N ALA A 51 20.71 -6.42 -3.96
CA ALA A 51 19.77 -6.64 -5.05
C ALA A 51 20.58 -7.04 -6.29
N LYS A 52 20.21 -8.14 -6.94
CA LYS A 52 20.81 -8.54 -8.21
C LYS A 52 20.61 -7.37 -9.18
N ASN A 53 21.73 -6.73 -9.57
CA ASN A 53 21.76 -5.75 -10.65
C ASN A 53 21.33 -6.43 -11.95
N GLY A 54 20.11 -6.20 -12.39
CA GLY A 54 19.54 -6.80 -13.60
C GLY A 54 18.20 -6.19 -13.99
N GLN A 55 17.71 -5.22 -13.23
CA GLN A 55 16.50 -4.50 -13.60
C GLN A 55 16.89 -3.34 -14.53
N GLY A 56 16.51 -3.46 -15.80
CA GLY A 56 16.66 -2.39 -16.78
C GLY A 56 16.03 -1.09 -16.28
N HIS A 57 16.63 0.03 -16.59
CA HIS A 57 16.16 1.36 -16.24
C HIS A 57 14.86 1.67 -16.99
N ILE A 58 13.87 2.26 -16.34
CA ILE A 58 12.69 2.83 -17.02
C ILE A 58 13.16 4.10 -17.72
N LEU A 59 12.90 4.20 -19.02
CA LEU A 59 13.30 5.37 -19.79
C LEU A 59 12.43 6.59 -19.46
N ASP A 60 13.04 7.76 -19.43
CA ASP A 60 12.36 9.07 -19.27
C ASP A 60 11.47 9.15 -18.01
N MET A 61 11.93 8.57 -16.91
CA MET A 61 11.29 8.72 -15.61
C MET A 61 11.36 10.17 -15.15
N VAL A 62 10.21 10.70 -14.71
CA VAL A 62 10.17 11.98 -13.99
C VAL A 62 10.43 11.69 -12.51
N SER A 63 11.45 12.35 -11.94
CA SER A 63 11.82 12.15 -10.54
C SER A 63 10.75 12.66 -9.59
N ILE A 64 10.59 12.00 -8.44
CA ILE A 64 9.74 12.51 -7.35
C ILE A 64 10.15 13.91 -6.88
N ARG A 65 11.39 14.30 -7.11
CA ARG A 65 11.91 15.66 -6.76
C ARG A 65 11.31 16.76 -7.63
N GLU A 66 10.79 16.42 -8.80
CA GLU A 66 10.10 17.33 -9.71
C GLU A 66 8.58 17.42 -9.41
N ARG A 67 8.11 16.66 -8.43
CA ARG A 67 6.71 16.67 -8.02
C ARG A 67 6.35 18.01 -7.40
N PRO A 68 5.16 18.59 -7.70
CA PRO A 68 4.70 19.85 -7.12
C PRO A 68 4.75 19.82 -5.58
N ALA A 69 5.15 20.93 -4.97
CA ALA A 69 5.26 21.07 -3.51
C ALA A 69 3.91 20.79 -2.80
N GLU A 70 2.79 21.18 -3.42
CA GLU A 70 1.42 20.90 -2.92
C GLU A 70 1.13 19.41 -2.69
N ALA A 71 1.83 18.54 -3.41
CA ALA A 71 1.73 17.10 -3.20
C ALA A 71 2.54 16.62 -2.00
N GLU A 72 3.54 17.40 -1.54
CA GLU A 72 4.44 17.02 -0.45
C GLU A 72 3.78 17.23 0.91
N ASP A 73 3.22 18.40 1.17
CA ASP A 73 2.52 18.75 2.40
C ASP A 73 1.14 18.09 2.53
N ARG A 74 0.64 17.44 1.46
CA ARG A 74 -0.67 16.78 1.41
C ARG A 74 -1.86 17.72 1.63
N ALA A 75 -1.67 19.00 1.38
CA ALA A 75 -2.71 20.00 1.54
C ALA A 75 -3.77 19.88 0.42
N VAL A 76 -3.31 19.59 -0.79
CA VAL A 76 -4.17 19.52 -1.97
C VAL A 76 -4.51 18.07 -2.30
N PRO A 77 -5.80 17.72 -2.49
CA PRO A 77 -6.22 16.39 -2.89
C PRO A 77 -5.92 16.10 -4.38
N GLY A 78 -6.00 14.81 -4.74
CA GLY A 78 -5.79 14.36 -6.11
C GLY A 78 -4.38 13.83 -6.41
N HIS A 79 -3.51 13.80 -5.40
CA HIS A 79 -2.19 13.19 -5.50
C HIS A 79 -2.19 11.77 -4.92
N TRP A 80 -1.90 10.79 -5.77
CA TRP A 80 -1.99 9.37 -5.42
C TRP A 80 -0.62 8.73 -5.21
N GLU A 81 -0.56 7.77 -4.30
CA GLU A 81 0.54 6.82 -4.18
C GLU A 81 0.06 5.46 -4.66
N GLY A 82 0.80 4.82 -5.54
CA GLY A 82 0.48 3.51 -6.07
C GLY A 82 1.54 2.45 -5.74
N ASP A 83 1.11 1.20 -5.60
CA ASP A 83 1.98 0.05 -5.34
C ASP A 83 1.29 -1.26 -5.73
N LEU A 84 2.06 -2.34 -5.81
CA LEU A 84 1.55 -3.69 -5.99
C LEU A 84 1.56 -4.48 -4.68
N LEU A 85 0.40 -4.94 -4.25
CA LEU A 85 0.28 -5.95 -3.22
C LEU A 85 0.47 -7.33 -3.86
N THR A 86 1.61 -7.96 -3.61
CA THR A 86 1.94 -9.30 -4.15
C THR A 86 1.41 -10.41 -3.24
N GLY A 87 0.76 -11.39 -3.84
CA GLY A 87 0.27 -12.62 -3.21
C GLY A 87 1.11 -13.86 -3.54
N ALA A 88 0.51 -15.04 -3.39
CA ALA A 88 1.09 -16.30 -3.84
C ALA A 88 0.98 -16.41 -5.38
N SER A 89 1.77 -17.31 -5.97
CA SER A 89 1.70 -17.66 -7.41
C SER A 89 1.75 -16.44 -8.33
N ASP A 90 2.59 -15.46 -7.97
CA ASP A 90 2.77 -14.19 -8.72
C ASP A 90 1.45 -13.44 -9.00
N THR A 91 0.51 -13.49 -8.06
CA THR A 91 -0.76 -12.77 -8.15
C THR A 91 -0.64 -11.38 -7.51
N HIS A 92 -1.32 -10.39 -8.08
CA HIS A 92 -1.15 -8.98 -7.67
C HIS A 92 -2.49 -8.23 -7.62
N ILE A 93 -2.53 -7.25 -6.71
CA ILE A 93 -3.57 -6.23 -6.65
C ILE A 93 -2.86 -4.88 -6.66
N VAL A 94 -3.32 -3.92 -7.46
CA VAL A 94 -2.87 -2.54 -7.34
C VAL A 94 -3.54 -1.90 -6.14
N THR A 95 -2.76 -1.20 -5.35
CA THR A 95 -3.23 -0.34 -4.27
C THR A 95 -2.97 1.11 -4.67
N LEU A 96 -4.01 1.93 -4.67
CA LEU A 96 -3.94 3.36 -4.88
C LEU A 96 -4.39 4.05 -3.61
N VAL A 97 -3.59 4.96 -3.08
CA VAL A 97 -3.91 5.72 -1.86
C VAL A 97 -3.80 7.20 -2.15
N GLU A 98 -4.89 7.92 -1.98
CA GLU A 98 -4.93 9.36 -2.09
C GLU A 98 -4.20 9.98 -0.86
N ARG A 99 -3.30 10.94 -1.12
CA ARG A 99 -2.35 11.41 -0.10
C ARG A 99 -2.97 12.28 0.99
N HIS A 100 -3.95 13.13 0.64
CA HIS A 100 -4.63 14.03 1.56
C HIS A 100 -5.62 13.27 2.46
N SER A 101 -6.56 12.56 1.86
CA SER A 101 -7.65 11.87 2.54
C SER A 101 -7.31 10.47 3.04
N ARG A 102 -6.22 9.87 2.55
CA ARG A 102 -5.88 8.43 2.74
C ARG A 102 -6.90 7.49 2.12
N PHE A 103 -7.75 7.99 1.24
CA PHE A 103 -8.72 7.18 0.53
C PHE A 103 -8.01 6.11 -0.31
N THR A 104 -8.51 4.89 -0.22
CA THR A 104 -7.86 3.71 -0.81
C THR A 104 -8.75 3.12 -1.89
N MET A 105 -8.16 2.86 -3.05
CA MET A 105 -8.76 2.03 -4.11
C MET A 105 -7.93 0.78 -4.32
N LEU A 106 -8.60 -0.33 -4.58
CA LEU A 106 -7.98 -1.62 -4.89
C LEU A 106 -8.38 -2.04 -6.30
N VAL A 107 -7.40 -2.41 -7.11
CA VAL A 107 -7.64 -2.80 -8.51
C VAL A 107 -7.13 -4.21 -8.74
N LYS A 108 -8.01 -5.09 -9.21
CA LYS A 108 -7.64 -6.45 -9.59
C LYS A 108 -6.75 -6.43 -10.82
N LEU A 109 -5.66 -7.18 -10.77
CA LEU A 109 -4.79 -7.41 -11.92
C LEU A 109 -4.83 -8.88 -12.34
N PRO A 110 -5.10 -9.16 -13.62
CA PRO A 110 -4.93 -10.52 -14.15
C PRO A 110 -3.45 -10.89 -14.31
N ARG A 111 -2.58 -9.91 -14.61
CA ARG A 111 -1.12 -10.09 -14.79
C ARG A 111 -0.37 -8.81 -14.41
N LYS A 112 0.92 -8.95 -14.14
CA LYS A 112 1.82 -7.87 -13.73
C LYS A 112 2.56 -7.19 -14.91
N ASP A 113 2.19 -7.49 -16.13
CA ASP A 113 2.82 -6.83 -17.29
C ASP A 113 2.41 -5.34 -17.38
N THR A 114 3.29 -4.54 -17.94
CA THR A 114 3.11 -3.08 -18.07
C THR A 114 1.80 -2.70 -18.75
N THR A 115 1.43 -3.41 -19.81
CA THR A 115 0.22 -3.10 -20.58
C THR A 115 -1.03 -3.29 -19.73
N THR A 116 -1.10 -4.40 -19.00
CA THR A 116 -2.21 -4.74 -18.11
C THR A 116 -2.30 -3.75 -16.93
N VAL A 117 -1.17 -3.43 -16.30
CA VAL A 117 -1.13 -2.50 -15.17
C VAL A 117 -1.55 -1.09 -15.59
N VAL A 118 -0.97 -0.56 -16.66
CA VAL A 118 -1.30 0.78 -17.20
C VAL A 118 -2.77 0.87 -17.61
N ALA A 119 -3.31 -0.14 -18.32
CA ALA A 119 -4.71 -0.15 -18.72
C ALA A 119 -5.67 -0.20 -17.52
N ALA A 120 -5.37 -1.05 -16.52
CA ALA A 120 -6.18 -1.17 -15.32
C ALA A 120 -6.17 0.12 -14.50
N LEU A 121 -5.01 0.74 -14.30
CA LEU A 121 -4.86 2.03 -13.63
C LEU A 121 -5.62 3.13 -14.36
N ALA A 122 -5.43 3.27 -15.68
CA ALA A 122 -6.08 4.29 -16.48
C ALA A 122 -7.61 4.17 -16.40
N LYS A 123 -8.15 2.94 -16.48
CA LYS A 123 -9.59 2.67 -16.33
C LYS A 123 -10.16 3.17 -15.01
N HIS A 124 -9.41 3.03 -13.90
CA HIS A 124 -9.87 3.43 -12.57
C HIS A 124 -9.67 4.92 -12.31
N ILE A 125 -8.54 5.48 -12.70
CA ILE A 125 -8.25 6.92 -12.54
C ILE A 125 -9.21 7.78 -13.37
N ARG A 126 -9.57 7.38 -14.59
CA ARG A 126 -10.52 8.12 -15.44
C ARG A 126 -11.94 8.20 -14.87
N LYS A 127 -12.30 7.33 -13.93
CA LYS A 127 -13.60 7.39 -13.24
C LYS A 127 -13.65 8.43 -12.11
N LEU A 128 -12.49 8.93 -11.70
CA LEU A 128 -12.42 9.97 -10.68
C LEU A 128 -12.81 11.33 -11.25
N PRO A 129 -13.39 12.23 -10.44
CA PRO A 129 -13.54 13.63 -10.78
C PRO A 129 -12.19 14.26 -11.17
N GLU A 130 -12.22 15.29 -12.01
CA GLU A 130 -10.98 15.90 -12.52
C GLU A 130 -10.09 16.47 -11.42
N GLN A 131 -10.70 17.04 -10.39
CA GLN A 131 -10.00 17.59 -9.21
C GLN A 131 -9.16 16.55 -8.48
N LEU A 132 -9.50 15.25 -8.60
CA LEU A 132 -8.78 14.13 -8.00
C LEU A 132 -7.80 13.44 -8.95
N ARG A 133 -7.51 14.02 -10.14
CA ARG A 133 -6.62 13.46 -11.15
C ARG A 133 -5.38 14.32 -11.36
N ARG A 134 -4.55 14.54 -10.34
CA ARG A 134 -3.38 15.43 -10.42
C ARG A 134 -2.08 14.68 -10.67
N SER A 135 -1.69 13.76 -9.81
CA SER A 135 -0.46 13.01 -9.99
C SER A 135 -0.53 11.60 -9.41
N LEU A 136 0.35 10.73 -9.90
CA LEU A 136 0.57 9.38 -9.37
C LEU A 136 2.04 9.22 -9.01
N THR A 137 2.34 8.85 -7.77
CA THR A 137 3.69 8.48 -7.33
C THR A 137 3.82 6.96 -7.33
N TRP A 138 4.87 6.45 -7.99
CA TRP A 138 5.14 5.01 -8.11
C TRP A 138 6.58 4.71 -7.73
N ASP A 139 6.91 3.43 -7.44
CA ASP A 139 8.30 3.03 -7.36
C ASP A 139 8.92 2.83 -8.76
N GLN A 140 10.18 2.39 -8.80
CA GLN A 140 10.86 2.11 -10.06
C GLN A 140 10.54 0.70 -10.59
N GLY A 141 9.36 0.16 -10.31
CA GLY A 141 8.91 -1.14 -10.81
C GLY A 141 8.68 -1.11 -12.33
N LYS A 142 9.15 -2.15 -13.01
CA LYS A 142 9.03 -2.27 -14.49
C LYS A 142 7.59 -2.29 -14.99
N GLU A 143 6.64 -2.63 -14.14
CA GLU A 143 5.21 -2.63 -14.46
C GLU A 143 4.69 -1.22 -14.82
N MET A 144 5.43 -0.15 -14.44
CA MET A 144 5.12 1.23 -14.84
C MET A 144 6.06 1.78 -15.94
N SER A 145 6.77 0.93 -16.66
CA SER A 145 7.60 1.36 -17.80
C SER A 145 6.77 2.04 -18.92
N GLY A 146 5.47 1.74 -19.01
CA GLY A 146 4.53 2.42 -19.92
C GLY A 146 3.91 3.71 -19.36
N HIS A 147 4.53 4.37 -18.37
CA HIS A 147 4.01 5.57 -17.71
C HIS A 147 3.64 6.71 -18.66
N LYS A 148 4.39 6.91 -19.76
CA LYS A 148 4.05 7.92 -20.78
C LYS A 148 2.67 7.67 -21.38
N ARG A 149 2.36 6.40 -21.73
CA ARG A 149 1.04 6.02 -22.24
C ARG A 149 -0.05 6.25 -21.20
N PHE A 150 0.24 5.96 -19.93
CA PHE A 150 -0.69 6.26 -18.84
C PHE A 150 -0.95 7.77 -18.76
N THR A 151 0.09 8.60 -18.73
CA THR A 151 -0.03 10.06 -18.67
C THR A 151 -0.85 10.61 -19.85
N VAL A 152 -0.57 10.17 -21.07
CA VAL A 152 -1.33 10.59 -22.27
C VAL A 152 -2.81 10.20 -22.16
N THR A 153 -3.10 9.01 -21.61
CA THR A 153 -4.47 8.48 -21.53
C THR A 153 -5.29 9.12 -20.42
N THR A 154 -4.66 9.55 -19.33
CA THR A 154 -5.33 9.99 -18.09
C THR A 154 -5.14 11.47 -17.77
N ASN A 155 -4.21 12.14 -18.44
CA ASN A 155 -3.70 13.48 -18.09
C ASN A 155 -3.14 13.54 -16.64
N VAL A 156 -2.63 12.43 -16.12
CA VAL A 156 -2.05 12.34 -14.77
C VAL A 156 -0.56 12.07 -14.89
N GLN A 157 0.26 13.00 -14.37
CA GLN A 157 1.71 12.84 -14.36
C GLN A 157 2.16 11.77 -13.38
N VAL A 158 3.07 10.89 -13.82
CA VAL A 158 3.69 9.87 -12.98
C VAL A 158 5.05 10.36 -12.49
N TYR A 159 5.28 10.28 -11.18
CA TYR A 159 6.54 10.58 -10.51
C TYR A 159 7.11 9.31 -9.90
N PHE A 160 8.41 9.08 -10.08
CA PHE A 160 9.08 7.89 -9.57
C PHE A 160 9.90 8.19 -8.34
N CYS A 161 9.73 7.34 -7.32
CA CYS A 161 10.50 7.44 -6.07
C CYS A 161 11.99 7.18 -6.31
N ASP A 162 12.81 7.77 -5.46
CA ASP A 162 14.24 7.43 -5.42
C ASP A 162 14.42 5.93 -5.06
N PRO A 163 15.48 5.28 -5.56
CA PRO A 163 15.78 3.91 -5.20
C PRO A 163 15.91 3.74 -3.69
N ARG A 164 15.33 2.66 -3.15
CA ARG A 164 15.38 2.32 -1.71
C ARG A 164 14.80 3.37 -0.76
N SER A 165 13.88 4.20 -1.25
CA SER A 165 13.24 5.28 -0.49
C SER A 165 11.75 5.02 -0.21
N PRO A 166 11.42 3.94 0.56
CA PRO A 166 10.03 3.56 0.79
C PRO A 166 9.21 4.64 1.52
N TRP A 167 9.86 5.47 2.34
CA TRP A 167 9.20 6.58 3.04
C TRP A 167 8.53 7.60 2.12
N GLN A 168 8.98 7.71 0.85
CA GLN A 168 8.38 8.58 -0.14
C GLN A 168 6.95 8.15 -0.54
N ARG A 169 6.58 6.89 -0.22
CA ARG A 169 5.23 6.31 -0.39
C ARG A 169 4.66 5.80 0.94
N GLY A 170 4.92 6.50 2.03
CA GLY A 170 4.56 6.06 3.38
C GLY A 170 3.05 5.84 3.58
N SER A 171 2.18 6.54 2.83
CA SER A 171 0.72 6.32 2.89
C SER A 171 0.35 4.95 2.33
N ASN A 172 0.94 4.59 1.20
CA ASN A 172 0.68 3.30 0.56
C ASN A 172 1.28 2.14 1.36
N GLU A 173 2.54 2.26 1.85
CA GLU A 173 3.14 1.24 2.71
C GLU A 173 2.29 0.96 3.96
N ASN A 174 1.81 2.01 4.61
CA ASN A 174 0.92 1.88 5.76
C ASN A 174 -0.38 1.15 5.38
N THR A 175 -0.99 1.51 4.25
CA THR A 175 -2.22 0.89 3.75
C THR A 175 -1.99 -0.57 3.37
N ASN A 176 -0.89 -0.89 2.69
CA ASN A 176 -0.50 -2.27 2.38
C ASN A 176 -0.32 -3.11 3.66
N GLY A 177 0.23 -2.51 4.72
CA GLY A 177 0.29 -3.15 6.03
C GLY A 177 -1.09 -3.45 6.63
N LEU A 178 -2.11 -2.58 6.43
CA LEU A 178 -3.49 -2.83 6.87
C LEU A 178 -4.16 -3.89 6.01
N LEU A 179 -3.92 -3.88 4.70
CA LEU A 179 -4.46 -4.86 3.77
C LEU A 179 -3.99 -6.28 4.07
N ARG A 180 -2.82 -6.45 4.69
CA ARG A 180 -2.33 -7.77 5.14
C ARG A 180 -3.20 -8.41 6.23
N GLN A 181 -4.11 -7.67 6.82
CA GLN A 181 -5.13 -8.24 7.72
C GLN A 181 -6.22 -9.01 6.94
N TYR A 182 -6.49 -8.60 5.71
CA TYR A 182 -7.47 -9.21 4.80
C TYR A 182 -6.79 -10.20 3.83
N PHE A 183 -5.58 -9.86 3.39
CA PHE A 183 -4.77 -10.64 2.47
C PHE A 183 -3.43 -10.99 3.11
N PRO A 184 -3.35 -12.00 3.99
CA PRO A 184 -2.09 -12.47 4.56
C PRO A 184 -1.05 -12.79 3.48
N ARG A 185 0.24 -12.78 3.84
CA ARG A 185 1.29 -13.23 2.92
C ARG A 185 1.06 -14.68 2.50
N GLY A 186 1.31 -15.00 1.24
CA GLY A 186 1.04 -16.32 0.70
C GLY A 186 -0.41 -16.57 0.28
N THR A 187 -1.29 -15.55 0.36
CA THR A 187 -2.65 -15.63 -0.16
C THR A 187 -2.63 -15.52 -1.69
N ASP A 188 -3.34 -16.40 -2.36
CA ASP A 188 -3.59 -16.28 -3.80
C ASP A 188 -4.64 -15.19 -4.04
N LEU A 189 -4.19 -14.06 -4.61
CA LEU A 189 -5.03 -12.88 -4.85
C LEU A 189 -5.92 -13.01 -6.08
N SER A 190 -5.68 -13.99 -6.96
CA SER A 190 -6.50 -14.22 -8.15
C SER A 190 -7.92 -14.62 -7.82
N ARG A 191 -8.13 -15.24 -6.66
CA ARG A 191 -9.43 -15.72 -6.16
C ARG A 191 -10.42 -14.61 -5.83
N PHE A 192 -9.94 -13.38 -5.63
CA PHE A 192 -10.82 -12.29 -5.24
C PHE A 192 -11.34 -11.54 -6.46
N SER A 193 -12.66 -11.33 -6.48
CA SER A 193 -13.30 -10.50 -7.50
C SER A 193 -13.04 -9.00 -7.25
N GLN A 194 -13.19 -8.16 -8.29
CA GLN A 194 -13.14 -6.71 -8.09
C GLN A 194 -14.19 -6.21 -7.09
N ALA A 195 -15.38 -6.82 -7.11
CA ALA A 195 -16.45 -6.49 -6.14
C ALA A 195 -16.00 -6.75 -4.69
N TYR A 196 -15.33 -7.87 -4.43
CA TYR A 196 -14.78 -8.16 -3.11
C TYR A 196 -13.69 -7.15 -2.70
N LEU A 197 -12.79 -6.80 -3.63
CA LEU A 197 -11.78 -5.78 -3.38
C LEU A 197 -12.41 -4.43 -3.02
N ASN A 198 -13.49 -4.06 -3.71
CA ASN A 198 -14.23 -2.82 -3.41
C ASN A 198 -14.83 -2.84 -2.00
N VAL A 199 -15.35 -3.98 -1.54
CA VAL A 199 -15.85 -4.13 -0.16
C VAL A 199 -14.73 -3.94 0.86
N ILE A 200 -13.55 -4.50 0.61
CA ILE A 200 -12.40 -4.32 1.51
C ILE A 200 -11.91 -2.86 1.50
N ALA A 201 -11.84 -2.22 0.32
CA ALA A 201 -11.51 -0.81 0.21
C ALA A 201 -12.51 0.06 0.98
N LEU A 202 -13.81 -0.20 0.85
CA LEU A 202 -14.87 0.49 1.59
C LEU A 202 -14.66 0.39 3.11
N ARG A 203 -14.41 -0.82 3.63
CA ARG A 203 -14.13 -1.05 5.06
C ARG A 203 -12.92 -0.24 5.55
N LEU A 204 -11.86 -0.13 4.75
CA LEU A 204 -10.69 0.68 5.08
C LEU A 204 -11.00 2.17 5.03
N ASN A 205 -11.83 2.60 4.08
CA ASN A 205 -12.21 4.00 3.89
C ASN A 205 -13.22 4.50 4.93
N GLN A 206 -13.98 3.61 5.54
CA GLN A 206 -14.90 3.91 6.66
C GLN A 206 -14.24 3.81 8.03
N ARG A 207 -12.97 3.38 8.10
CA ARG A 207 -12.27 3.22 9.37
C ARG A 207 -11.62 4.53 9.80
N PRO A 208 -11.94 5.08 11.00
CA PRO A 208 -11.29 6.28 11.52
C PRO A 208 -9.76 6.15 11.56
N ARG A 209 -9.06 7.23 11.25
CA ARG A 209 -7.60 7.27 11.22
C ARG A 209 -7.07 8.31 12.21
N LYS A 210 -6.16 7.90 13.09
CA LYS A 210 -5.49 8.84 14.00
C LYS A 210 -4.83 10.00 13.26
N THR A 211 -4.24 9.74 12.09
CA THR A 211 -3.59 10.75 11.24
C THR A 211 -4.56 11.74 10.57
N LEU A 212 -5.86 11.47 10.65
CA LEU A 212 -6.94 12.33 10.16
C LEU A 212 -7.80 12.84 11.33
N ALA A 213 -7.22 13.00 12.52
CA ALA A 213 -7.94 13.40 13.73
C ALA A 213 -9.19 12.53 14.00
N PHE A 214 -9.07 11.22 13.74
CA PHE A 214 -10.13 10.21 13.84
C PHE A 214 -11.26 10.34 12.82
N GLU A 215 -11.13 11.20 11.83
CA GLU A 215 -12.01 11.18 10.66
C GLU A 215 -11.78 9.92 9.81
N THR A 216 -12.77 9.60 8.97
CA THR A 216 -12.66 8.50 8.01
C THR A 216 -12.10 9.02 6.68
N PRO A 217 -11.31 8.21 5.94
CA PRO A 217 -10.88 8.55 4.59
C PRO A 217 -12.03 8.93 3.64
N ALA A 218 -13.18 8.25 3.75
CA ALA A 218 -14.34 8.54 2.92
C ALA A 218 -14.90 9.93 3.17
N ASN A 219 -15.12 10.30 4.45
CA ASN A 219 -15.62 11.63 4.81
C ASN A 219 -14.63 12.72 4.39
N ARG A 220 -13.33 12.49 4.63
CA ARG A 220 -12.28 13.45 4.26
C ARG A 220 -12.22 13.69 2.75
N LEU A 221 -12.40 12.65 1.93
CA LEU A 221 -12.47 12.80 0.48
C LEU A 221 -13.74 13.51 0.03
N GLN A 222 -14.88 13.22 0.67
CA GLN A 222 -16.16 13.84 0.35
C GLN A 222 -16.15 15.37 0.58
N LEU A 223 -15.52 15.82 1.68
CA LEU A 223 -15.37 17.25 1.98
C LEU A 223 -14.60 18.04 0.92
N VAL A 224 -13.81 17.35 0.11
CA VAL A 224 -13.01 17.94 -0.98
C VAL A 224 -13.82 18.08 -2.27
N LEU A 225 -14.88 17.30 -2.42
CA LEU A 225 -15.70 17.26 -3.65
C LEU A 225 -16.87 18.25 -3.60
N HIS A 226 -17.11 18.88 -2.46
CA HIS A 226 -18.11 19.92 -2.23
C HIS A 226 -17.45 21.26 -1.92
#